data_a4004a2e416bef59bced732c3c95daa3
#
_entry.id   a4004a2e416bef59bced732c3c95daa3
#
_cell.length_a   1.000
_cell.length_b   1.000
_cell.length_c   1.000
_cell.angle_alpha   90.00
_cell.angle_beta   90.00
_cell.angle_gamma   90.00
#
_symmetry.space_group_name_H-M   'P 1'
#
loop_
_entity.id
_entity.type
_entity.pdbx_description
1 polymer ?
#
loop_
_entity_poly.entity_id
_entity_poly.type
_entity_poly.pdbx_seq_one_letter_code
_entity_poly.pdbx_strand_id
1 'polypeptide(L)'
;MAGPWLEENGAAAFAVSCLAEARHLRRHGISKPILILGYTDPLQVDQLAFNCITQTVYSEEYAKALSAAAQNAGVEVHCHFKVDTGMGRIGFSVRSDFEAAIAAMERCAALPKLHFSGIFQHFAVADSTTPENEAYTQAQHALFERTVQRLAAGG
;
A
#
# COMPACT_ATOMS: atom_id res chain seq x y z
N MET A 1 -19.27 -10.07 13.99
CA MET A 1 -18.11 -9.50 13.28
C MET A 1 -17.43 -10.59 12.47
N ALA A 2 -17.10 -10.36 11.18
CA ALA A 2 -16.55 -11.41 10.30
C ALA A 2 -15.04 -11.67 10.49
N GLY A 3 -14.29 -10.70 11.05
CA GLY A 3 -12.82 -10.78 11.14
C GLY A 3 -12.27 -12.02 11.83
N PRO A 4 -12.63 -12.34 13.07
CA PRO A 4 -12.15 -13.53 13.76
C PRO A 4 -12.48 -14.83 13.01
N TRP A 5 -13.70 -14.93 12.49
CA TRP A 5 -14.10 -16.08 11.68
C TRP A 5 -13.24 -16.23 10.41
N LEU A 6 -12.95 -15.12 9.72
CA LEU A 6 -12.07 -15.15 8.54
C LEU A 6 -10.64 -15.56 8.90
N GLU A 7 -10.09 -15.09 10.03
CA GLU A 7 -8.76 -15.48 10.50
C GLU A 7 -8.70 -16.98 10.82
N GLU A 8 -9.69 -17.51 11.54
CA GLU A 8 -9.83 -18.93 11.86
C GLU A 8 -9.99 -19.80 10.59
N ASN A 9 -10.59 -19.26 9.53
CA ASN A 9 -10.79 -19.94 8.25
C ASN A 9 -9.70 -19.63 7.21
N GLY A 10 -8.51 -19.18 7.65
CA GLY A 10 -7.30 -19.15 6.84
C GLY A 10 -7.03 -17.82 6.13
N ALA A 11 -7.68 -16.72 6.51
CA ALA A 11 -7.27 -15.40 6.00
C ALA A 11 -5.82 -15.11 6.42
N ALA A 12 -4.96 -14.86 5.43
CA ALA A 12 -3.53 -14.59 5.66
C ALA A 12 -3.27 -13.15 6.10
N ALA A 13 -4.10 -12.20 5.69
CA ALA A 13 -4.01 -10.78 5.99
C ALA A 13 -5.37 -10.10 5.82
N PHE A 14 -5.47 -8.86 6.29
CA PHE A 14 -6.66 -8.02 6.16
C PHE A 14 -6.30 -6.70 5.47
N ALA A 15 -7.23 -6.17 4.68
CA ALA A 15 -7.13 -4.83 4.13
C ALA A 15 -8.34 -4.02 4.57
N VAL A 16 -8.10 -2.78 4.98
CA VAL A 16 -9.12 -1.86 5.51
C VAL A 16 -8.97 -0.48 4.90
N SER A 17 -10.01 0.34 5.00
CA SER A 17 -10.00 1.67 4.41
C SER A 17 -9.24 2.70 5.24
N CYS A 18 -9.25 2.56 6.58
CA CYS A 18 -8.70 3.58 7.48
C CYS A 18 -8.18 3.00 8.81
N LEU A 19 -7.46 3.84 9.55
CA LEU A 19 -6.88 3.48 10.85
C LEU A 19 -7.93 3.06 11.89
N ALA A 20 -9.11 3.68 11.88
CA ALA A 20 -10.18 3.33 12.81
C ALA A 20 -10.65 1.87 12.65
N GLU A 21 -10.80 1.41 11.41
CA GLU A 21 -11.14 0.02 11.07
C GLU A 21 -10.01 -0.93 11.47
N ALA A 22 -8.74 -0.59 11.17
CA ALA A 22 -7.60 -1.39 11.56
C ALA A 22 -7.52 -1.59 13.09
N ARG A 23 -7.68 -0.52 13.86
CA ARG A 23 -7.73 -0.56 15.33
C ARG A 23 -8.93 -1.35 15.84
N HIS A 24 -10.07 -1.27 15.15
CA HIS A 24 -11.23 -2.06 15.49
C HIS A 24 -10.94 -3.57 15.36
N LEU A 25 -10.30 -3.99 14.26
CA LEU A 25 -9.88 -5.39 14.08
C LEU A 25 -8.92 -5.82 15.20
N ARG A 26 -7.89 -5.01 15.53
CA ARG A 26 -6.93 -5.32 16.61
C ARG A 26 -7.63 -5.50 17.97
N ARG A 27 -8.58 -4.62 18.31
CA ARG A 27 -9.37 -4.73 19.57
C ARG A 27 -10.23 -6.00 19.65
N HIS A 28 -10.53 -6.61 18.51
CA HIS A 28 -11.27 -7.88 18.43
C HIS A 28 -10.36 -9.10 18.23
N GLY A 29 -9.06 -8.96 18.54
CA GLY A 29 -8.13 -10.08 18.62
C GLY A 29 -7.49 -10.48 17.30
N ILE A 30 -7.71 -9.76 16.19
CA ILE A 30 -7.03 -10.07 14.93
C ILE A 30 -5.53 -9.90 15.07
N SER A 31 -4.79 -10.98 14.83
CA SER A 31 -3.32 -11.04 14.93
C SER A 31 -2.62 -10.91 13.57
N LYS A 32 -3.30 -11.26 12.50
CA LYS A 32 -2.77 -11.24 11.13
C LYS A 32 -2.38 -9.83 10.65
N PRO A 33 -1.50 -9.71 9.64
CA PRO A 33 -1.17 -8.42 9.03
C PRO A 33 -2.41 -7.63 8.62
N ILE A 34 -2.39 -6.32 8.85
CA ILE A 34 -3.45 -5.39 8.42
C ILE A 34 -2.82 -4.30 7.59
N LEU A 35 -3.31 -4.11 6.37
CA LEU A 35 -2.95 -3.04 5.45
C LEU A 35 -4.07 -2.00 5.41
N ILE A 36 -3.73 -0.72 5.64
CA ILE A 36 -4.64 0.39 5.36
C ILE A 36 -4.50 0.78 3.89
N LEU A 37 -5.58 0.72 3.11
CA LEU A 37 -5.60 1.06 1.68
C LEU A 37 -5.68 2.57 1.42
N GLY A 38 -6.15 3.34 2.41
CA GLY A 38 -6.37 4.78 2.32
C GLY A 38 -5.32 5.62 3.05
N TYR A 39 -5.66 6.88 3.23
CA TYR A 39 -4.84 7.87 3.94
C TYR A 39 -4.92 7.69 5.46
N THR A 40 -3.80 7.86 6.13
CA THR A 40 -3.69 8.08 7.58
C THR A 40 -2.92 9.37 7.81
N ASP A 41 -3.41 10.23 8.70
CA ASP A 41 -2.69 11.45 9.08
C ASP A 41 -1.31 11.07 9.64
N PRO A 42 -0.20 11.63 9.12
CA PRO A 42 1.15 11.38 9.64
C PRO A 42 1.31 11.60 11.15
N LEU A 43 0.50 12.46 11.76
CA LEU A 43 0.49 12.65 13.22
C LEU A 43 0.01 11.41 14.00
N GLN A 44 -0.47 10.38 13.33
CA GLN A 44 -0.94 9.12 13.94
C GLN A 44 0.05 7.95 13.75
N VAL A 45 1.31 8.22 13.42
CA VAL A 45 2.34 7.18 13.22
C VAL A 45 2.56 6.29 14.44
N ASP A 46 2.42 6.83 15.65
CA ASP A 46 2.45 6.09 16.91
C ASP A 46 1.37 5.00 16.95
N GLN A 47 0.18 5.29 16.43
CA GLN A 47 -0.93 4.33 16.37
C GLN A 47 -0.70 3.26 15.32
N LEU A 48 -0.06 3.60 14.18
CA LEU A 48 0.34 2.62 13.17
C LEU A 48 1.36 1.65 13.75
N ALA A 49 2.43 2.16 14.38
CA ALA A 49 3.49 1.38 14.98
C ALA A 49 2.98 0.51 16.14
N PHE A 50 2.27 1.10 17.11
CA PHE A 50 1.75 0.39 18.28
C PHE A 50 0.83 -0.78 17.92
N ASN A 51 0.01 -0.62 16.89
CA ASN A 51 -0.93 -1.66 16.44
C ASN A 51 -0.35 -2.56 15.35
N CYS A 52 0.93 -2.45 15.00
CA CYS A 52 1.58 -3.22 13.92
C CYS A 52 0.75 -3.18 12.62
N ILE A 53 0.40 -1.99 12.17
CA ILE A 53 -0.42 -1.76 10.98
C ILE A 53 0.47 -1.28 9.84
N THR A 54 0.30 -1.89 8.66
CA THR A 54 0.99 -1.48 7.43
C THR A 54 0.24 -0.33 6.77
N GLN A 55 0.94 0.75 6.45
CA GLN A 55 0.38 1.92 5.80
C GLN A 55 0.65 1.94 4.29
N THR A 56 -0.35 2.27 3.50
CA THR A 56 -0.17 2.53 2.07
C THR A 56 0.53 3.87 1.83
N VAL A 57 1.57 3.86 1.01
CA VAL A 57 2.26 5.05 0.50
C VAL A 57 1.97 5.19 -0.98
N TYR A 58 1.44 6.33 -1.38
CA TYR A 58 0.92 6.60 -2.72
C TYR A 58 1.52 7.84 -3.39
N SER A 59 2.34 8.62 -2.67
CA SER A 59 3.09 9.75 -3.19
C SER A 59 4.37 10.01 -2.38
N GLU A 60 5.31 10.69 -3.01
CA GLU A 60 6.58 11.06 -2.36
C GLU A 60 6.37 12.10 -1.25
N GLU A 61 5.44 13.03 -1.41
CA GLU A 61 5.08 14.02 -0.40
C GLU A 61 4.55 13.35 0.86
N TYR A 62 3.64 12.38 0.68
CA TYR A 62 3.10 11.63 1.80
C TYR A 62 4.17 10.79 2.51
N ALA A 63 5.05 10.13 1.74
CA ALA A 63 6.17 9.38 2.31
C ALA A 63 7.09 10.25 3.17
N LYS A 64 7.45 11.45 2.68
CA LYS A 64 8.27 12.42 3.42
C LYS A 64 7.61 12.87 4.71
N ALA A 65 6.32 13.20 4.67
CA ALA A 65 5.56 13.60 5.85
C ALA A 65 5.48 12.47 6.88
N LEU A 66 5.22 11.25 6.43
CA LEU A 66 5.14 10.05 7.29
C LEU A 66 6.50 9.75 7.94
N SER A 67 7.60 9.81 7.15
CA SER A 67 8.97 9.61 7.65
C SER A 67 9.36 10.66 8.69
N ALA A 68 9.08 11.94 8.44
CA ALA A 68 9.36 13.01 9.39
C ALA A 68 8.60 12.82 10.71
N ALA A 69 7.32 12.47 10.65
CA ALA A 69 6.52 12.19 11.83
C ALA A 69 7.04 10.96 12.59
N ALA A 70 7.40 9.88 11.88
CA ALA A 70 7.96 8.66 12.49
C ALA A 70 9.30 8.92 13.18
N GLN A 71 10.18 9.76 12.59
CA GLN A 71 11.43 10.19 13.23
C GLN A 71 11.16 10.98 14.51
N ASN A 72 10.24 11.95 14.46
CA ASN A 72 9.89 12.76 15.63
C ASN A 72 9.28 11.94 16.77
N ALA A 73 8.47 10.92 16.43
CA ALA A 73 7.87 10.02 17.41
C ALA A 73 8.83 8.89 17.86
N GLY A 74 9.97 8.69 17.19
CA GLY A 74 10.91 7.62 17.50
C GLY A 74 10.41 6.22 17.15
N VAL A 75 9.46 6.09 16.23
CA VAL A 75 8.83 4.82 15.83
C VAL A 75 9.22 4.43 14.40
N GLU A 76 8.92 3.18 14.03
CA GLU A 76 9.08 2.66 12.68
C GLU A 76 7.72 2.29 12.10
N VAL A 77 7.53 2.51 10.81
CA VAL A 77 6.26 2.27 10.12
C VAL A 77 6.48 1.30 8.96
N HIS A 78 5.74 0.21 8.95
CA HIS A 78 5.67 -0.70 7.82
C HIS A 78 4.80 -0.11 6.72
N CYS A 79 5.29 -0.19 5.48
CA CYS A 79 4.66 0.45 4.33
C CYS A 79 4.52 -0.51 3.15
N HIS A 80 3.46 -0.32 2.37
CA HIS A 80 3.34 -0.86 1.02
C HIS A 80 3.20 0.28 0.02
N PHE A 81 3.86 0.17 -1.13
CA PHE A 81 3.64 1.08 -2.24
C PHE A 81 2.29 0.82 -2.89
N LYS A 82 1.56 1.88 -3.19
CA LYS A 82 0.41 1.85 -4.08
C LYS A 82 0.80 2.44 -5.42
N VAL A 83 0.68 1.64 -6.48
CA VAL A 83 0.90 2.10 -7.85
C VAL A 83 -0.40 2.24 -8.62
N ASP A 84 -0.44 3.22 -9.48
CA ASP A 84 -1.54 3.44 -10.42
C ASP A 84 -1.10 3.00 -11.82
N THR A 85 -1.64 1.86 -12.25
CA THR A 85 -1.42 1.27 -13.57
C THR A 85 -2.49 1.67 -14.58
N GLY A 86 -3.44 2.53 -14.18
CA GLY A 86 -4.51 3.01 -15.04
C GLY A 86 -5.89 3.11 -14.39
N MET A 87 -6.02 2.88 -13.07
CA MET A 87 -7.27 3.16 -12.34
C MET A 87 -7.54 4.67 -12.25
N GLY A 88 -6.48 5.50 -12.22
CA GLY A 88 -6.59 6.96 -12.22
C GLY A 88 -7.13 7.55 -10.91
N ARG A 89 -6.89 6.88 -9.77
CA ARG A 89 -7.45 7.31 -8.47
C ARG A 89 -6.38 7.73 -7.47
N ILE A 90 -5.46 6.85 -7.12
CA ILE A 90 -4.42 7.05 -6.11
C ILE A 90 -3.24 6.11 -6.40
N GLY A 91 -2.02 6.57 -6.19
CA GLY A 91 -0.79 5.78 -6.34
C GLY A 91 0.25 6.48 -7.20
N PHE A 92 1.47 5.96 -7.20
CA PHE A 92 2.53 6.37 -8.12
C PHE A 92 2.11 6.01 -9.54
N SER A 93 1.99 7.02 -10.42
CA SER A 93 1.45 6.82 -11.78
C SER A 93 2.51 6.26 -12.73
N VAL A 94 2.67 4.93 -12.71
CA VAL A 94 3.60 4.22 -13.59
C VAL A 94 3.14 4.19 -15.06
N ARG A 95 1.90 4.55 -15.33
CA ARG A 95 1.35 4.64 -16.69
C ARG A 95 1.73 5.92 -17.39
N SER A 96 1.75 7.06 -16.68
CA SER A 96 2.04 8.37 -17.28
C SER A 96 3.52 8.62 -17.46
N ASP A 97 4.34 8.28 -16.45
CA ASP A 97 5.80 8.40 -16.49
C ASP A 97 6.40 7.29 -15.62
N PHE A 98 6.79 6.20 -16.28
CA PHE A 98 7.27 5.01 -15.61
C PHE A 98 8.58 5.26 -14.84
N GLU A 99 9.56 5.89 -15.48
CA GLU A 99 10.89 6.07 -14.86
C GLU A 99 10.83 7.11 -13.71
N ALA A 100 10.04 8.16 -13.85
CA ALA A 100 9.84 9.12 -12.77
C ALA A 100 9.13 8.48 -11.56
N ALA A 101 8.14 7.62 -11.79
CA ALA A 101 7.45 6.90 -10.73
C ALA A 101 8.37 5.91 -10.01
N ILE A 102 9.21 5.15 -10.74
CA ILE A 102 10.22 4.26 -10.17
C ILE A 102 11.20 5.06 -9.31
N ALA A 103 11.80 6.12 -9.86
CA ALA A 103 12.75 6.94 -9.13
C ALA A 103 12.14 7.57 -7.86
N ALA A 104 10.86 7.96 -7.90
CA ALA A 104 10.15 8.45 -6.72
C ALA A 104 9.98 7.35 -5.65
N MET A 105 9.62 6.13 -6.03
CA MET A 105 9.50 5.00 -5.10
C MET A 105 10.87 4.61 -4.51
N GLU A 106 11.95 4.60 -5.31
CA GLU A 106 13.32 4.37 -4.82
C GLU A 106 13.74 5.42 -3.78
N ARG A 107 13.45 6.71 -4.04
CA ARG A 107 13.68 7.77 -3.03
C ARG A 107 12.84 7.57 -1.76
N CYS A 108 11.60 7.13 -1.89
CA CYS A 108 10.76 6.83 -0.74
C CYS A 108 11.31 5.64 0.08
N ALA A 109 11.80 4.59 -0.59
CA ALA A 109 12.38 3.42 0.07
C ALA A 109 13.63 3.77 0.90
N ALA A 110 14.36 4.82 0.51
CA ALA A 110 15.52 5.33 1.24
C ALA A 110 15.18 6.25 2.43
N LEU A 111 13.90 6.60 2.63
CA LEU A 111 13.49 7.48 3.74
C LEU A 111 13.63 6.75 5.08
N PRO A 112 14.18 7.43 6.12
CA PRO A 112 14.36 6.81 7.43
C PRO A 112 13.02 6.50 8.09
N LYS A 113 13.01 5.45 8.93
CA LYS A 113 11.85 5.01 9.72
C LYS A 113 10.67 4.44 8.91
N LEU A 114 10.81 4.28 7.59
CA LEU A 114 9.83 3.59 6.75
C LEU A 114 10.40 2.27 6.23
N HIS A 115 9.63 1.17 6.40
CA HIS A 115 10.00 -0.17 5.95
C HIS A 115 9.03 -0.65 4.88
N PHE A 116 9.47 -0.61 3.63
CA PHE A 116 8.67 -1.06 2.51
C PHE A 116 8.83 -2.57 2.32
N SER A 117 7.73 -3.31 2.42
CA SER A 117 7.70 -4.78 2.30
C SER A 117 6.74 -5.28 1.23
N GLY A 118 6.07 -4.39 0.52
CA GLY A 118 5.12 -4.77 -0.50
C GLY A 118 4.71 -3.66 -1.43
N ILE A 119 4.04 -4.07 -2.49
CA ILE A 119 3.51 -3.20 -3.52
C ILE A 119 2.18 -3.77 -4.02
N PHE A 120 1.21 -2.93 -4.35
CA PHE A 120 -0.06 -3.35 -4.90
C PHE A 120 -0.66 -2.33 -5.84
N GLN A 121 -1.61 -2.78 -6.64
CA GLN A 121 -2.41 -1.96 -7.54
C GLN A 121 -3.91 -2.24 -7.36
N HIS A 122 -4.73 -1.53 -8.11
CA HIS A 122 -6.15 -1.78 -8.23
C HIS A 122 -6.55 -1.80 -9.70
N PHE A 123 -7.20 -2.86 -10.14
CA PHE A 123 -7.72 -2.97 -11.51
C PHE A 123 -8.93 -2.05 -11.69
N ALA A 124 -9.04 -1.43 -12.86
CA ALA A 124 -10.12 -0.50 -13.16
C ALA A 124 -11.42 -1.21 -13.59
N VAL A 125 -11.30 -2.33 -14.30
CA VAL A 125 -12.41 -2.98 -15.02
C VAL A 125 -12.32 -4.52 -15.00
N ALA A 126 -11.68 -5.11 -13.98
CA ALA A 126 -11.48 -6.56 -13.90
C ALA A 126 -12.76 -7.36 -13.64
N ASP A 127 -13.85 -6.69 -13.31
CA ASP A 127 -15.20 -7.25 -13.15
C ASP A 127 -15.99 -7.31 -14.47
N SER A 128 -15.42 -6.85 -15.59
CA SER A 128 -16.03 -6.86 -16.91
C SER A 128 -15.34 -7.85 -17.83
N THR A 129 -16.15 -8.60 -18.59
CA THR A 129 -15.72 -9.65 -19.53
C THR A 129 -15.77 -9.22 -20.99
N THR A 130 -15.86 -7.90 -21.27
CA THR A 130 -15.74 -7.45 -22.67
C THR A 130 -14.28 -7.53 -23.13
N PRO A 131 -14.03 -7.84 -24.43
CA PRO A 131 -12.66 -7.97 -24.94
C PRO A 131 -11.79 -6.74 -24.69
N GLU A 132 -12.35 -5.52 -24.75
CA GLU A 132 -11.64 -4.28 -24.48
C GLU A 132 -11.23 -4.16 -23.00
N ASN A 133 -12.12 -4.54 -22.08
CA ASN A 133 -11.86 -4.47 -20.65
C ASN A 133 -10.89 -5.59 -20.19
N GLU A 134 -10.96 -6.76 -20.81
CA GLU A 134 -9.97 -7.82 -20.62
C GLU A 134 -8.58 -7.37 -21.07
N ALA A 135 -8.47 -6.78 -22.27
CA ALA A 135 -7.21 -6.24 -22.78
C ALA A 135 -6.66 -5.12 -21.86
N TYR A 136 -7.54 -4.24 -21.35
CA TYR A 136 -7.14 -3.20 -20.42
C TYR A 136 -6.62 -3.76 -19.10
N THR A 137 -7.28 -4.77 -18.54
CA THR A 137 -6.87 -5.45 -17.30
C THR A 137 -5.52 -6.14 -17.49
N GLN A 138 -5.31 -6.82 -18.64
CA GLN A 138 -4.02 -7.43 -18.97
C GLN A 138 -2.91 -6.40 -19.11
N ALA A 139 -3.18 -5.25 -19.72
CA ALA A 139 -2.21 -4.16 -19.83
C ALA A 139 -1.83 -3.57 -18.45
N GLN A 140 -2.80 -3.40 -17.54
CA GLN A 140 -2.54 -3.01 -16.16
C GLN A 140 -1.67 -4.05 -15.43
N HIS A 141 -1.95 -5.33 -15.60
CA HIS A 141 -1.18 -6.41 -15.00
C HIS A 141 0.26 -6.43 -15.50
N ALA A 142 0.46 -6.38 -16.82
CA ALA A 142 1.80 -6.36 -17.42
C ALA A 142 2.64 -5.16 -16.94
N LEU A 143 2.00 -3.98 -16.81
CA LEU A 143 2.67 -2.78 -16.29
C LEU A 143 3.01 -2.93 -14.80
N PHE A 144 2.17 -3.58 -14.02
CA PHE A 144 2.43 -3.89 -12.61
C PHE A 144 3.61 -4.87 -12.48
N GLU A 145 3.64 -5.96 -13.24
CA GLU A 145 4.76 -6.92 -13.23
C GLU A 145 6.08 -6.23 -13.59
N ARG A 146 6.09 -5.40 -14.65
CA ARG A 146 7.26 -4.61 -15.03
C ARG A 146 7.73 -3.71 -13.87
N THR A 147 6.79 -3.09 -13.15
CA THR A 147 7.10 -2.24 -12.00
C THR A 147 7.76 -3.04 -10.87
N VAL A 148 7.20 -4.20 -10.53
CA VAL A 148 7.75 -5.10 -9.50
C VAL A 148 9.16 -5.55 -9.89
N GLN A 149 9.36 -6.00 -11.14
CA GLN A 149 10.66 -6.46 -11.63
C GLN A 149 11.71 -5.32 -11.59
N ARG A 150 11.33 -4.11 -11.97
CA ARG A 150 12.25 -2.95 -11.99
C ARG A 150 12.67 -2.53 -10.57
N LEU A 151 11.74 -2.53 -9.62
CA LEU A 151 12.05 -2.24 -8.21
C LEU A 151 12.92 -3.35 -7.58
N ALA A 152 12.60 -4.62 -7.85
CA ALA A 152 13.40 -5.75 -7.34
C ALA A 152 14.83 -5.77 -7.88
N ALA A 153 15.07 -5.26 -9.08
CA ALA A 153 16.41 -5.16 -9.68
C ALA A 153 17.24 -4.00 -9.10
N GLY A 154 16.61 -3.02 -8.46
CA GLY A 154 17.27 -1.87 -7.86
C GLY A 154 17.75 -2.08 -6.40
N GLY A 155 17.39 -3.20 -5.77
CA GLY A 155 17.81 -3.59 -4.42
C GLY A 155 16.67 -3.55 -3.43
#